data_96dc311755af137af24c0781309b57be
#
_entry.id   96dc311755af137af24c0781309b57be
#
_cell.length_a   1.000
_cell.length_b   1.000
_cell.length_c   1.000
_cell.angle_alpha   90.00
_cell.angle_beta   90.00
_cell.angle_gamma   90.00
#
_symmetry.space_group_name_H-M   'P 1'
#
loop_
_entity.id
_entity.type
_entity.pdbx_description
1 polymer ?
#
loop_
_entity_poly.entity_id
_entity_poly.type
_entity_poly.pdbx_seq_one_letter_code
_entity_poly.pdbx_strand_id
1 'polypeptide(L)'
;MPWQQHVMDVAYEIDPDSGRLKYDEVVLTIMRQSGKTTGVRAKKIWRCTVASHRLGPQVTMYTAQTRGAARKKLERDFIASLRVAQDRGSFLEIENPKARPTKSTRQWKASLNNGQEHILFGRGNYLQIDAPNREAGHGDTIDDATIDEAFAHQTDAVEQAVSPAMATRKDRQLWVVSTAGDEKSYYFWPKIRDGRKMIEAGGPSNVAYFEWSLPPEADIDDQDAWWEYMPALGRTIDVDFIRRELAKARQRVDENGEDLFRRAYCNQWVRIPILGDIERSRVIDATVWASRHAPGAAHVGDIAIGVDVSSDGDTAALSVSGKCGDGRVLDEIIHFDPGTFWLEQRLSELVQRYAPVAVAYDAGGPARVMAPEIARGAGDTPLVKLTGREWAASCEGYVLAINENRACHLDQDWLNTAVDGAGKKLRGDGWLWDRLTALSDIAPLAAVTASHRAIESYQPDDVQPFFVY
;
A
#
# COMPACT_ATOMS: atom_id res chain seq x y z
N MET A 1 27.89 -14.61 1.16
CA MET A 1 27.57 -16.06 1.03
C MET A 1 27.57 -16.43 -0.45
N PRO A 2 27.78 -17.71 -0.84
CA PRO A 2 27.80 -18.12 -2.25
C PRO A 2 26.56 -17.72 -3.04
N TRP A 3 25.37 -17.88 -2.45
CA TRP A 3 24.12 -17.48 -3.11
C TRP A 3 24.06 -15.98 -3.41
N GLN A 4 24.59 -15.12 -2.52
CA GLN A 4 24.64 -13.68 -2.76
C GLN A 4 25.57 -13.33 -3.93
N GLN A 5 26.71 -14.03 -4.02
CA GLN A 5 27.64 -13.88 -5.14
C GLN A 5 26.97 -14.29 -6.44
N HIS A 6 26.33 -15.47 -6.47
CA HIS A 6 25.61 -15.96 -7.65
C HIS A 6 24.52 -14.98 -8.12
N VAL A 7 23.70 -14.45 -7.18
CA VAL A 7 22.68 -13.44 -7.53
C VAL A 7 23.31 -12.20 -8.15
N MET A 8 24.44 -11.71 -7.58
CA MET A 8 25.10 -10.52 -8.11
C MET A 8 25.74 -10.80 -9.47
N ASP A 9 26.39 -11.93 -9.66
CA ASP A 9 27.04 -12.30 -10.92
C ASP A 9 26.01 -12.36 -12.07
N VAL A 10 24.86 -12.99 -11.84
CA VAL A 10 23.78 -13.06 -12.84
C VAL A 10 23.09 -11.71 -13.02
N ALA A 11 22.68 -11.05 -11.94
CA ALA A 11 21.91 -9.80 -12.03
C ALA A 11 22.67 -8.66 -12.73
N TYR A 12 23.99 -8.72 -12.72
CA TYR A 12 24.87 -7.74 -13.39
C TYR A 12 25.52 -8.26 -14.68
N GLU A 13 24.98 -9.33 -15.27
CA GLU A 13 25.35 -9.74 -16.62
C GLU A 13 25.16 -8.61 -17.61
N ILE A 14 26.11 -8.52 -18.54
CA ILE A 14 26.07 -7.55 -19.62
C ILE A 14 25.62 -8.25 -20.88
N ASP A 15 24.61 -7.74 -21.50
CA ASP A 15 24.18 -8.15 -22.83
C ASP A 15 25.29 -7.77 -23.85
N PRO A 16 25.88 -8.73 -24.57
CA PRO A 16 26.99 -8.47 -25.46
C PRO A 16 26.62 -7.60 -26.66
N ASP A 17 25.36 -7.61 -27.09
CA ASP A 17 24.91 -6.88 -28.26
C ASP A 17 24.66 -5.39 -27.94
N SER A 18 24.02 -5.12 -26.79
CA SER A 18 23.72 -3.75 -26.37
C SER A 18 24.81 -3.12 -25.50
N GLY A 19 25.67 -3.91 -24.90
CA GLY A 19 26.67 -3.50 -23.90
C GLY A 19 26.06 -2.99 -22.58
N ARG A 20 24.78 -3.24 -22.34
CA ARG A 20 23.99 -2.82 -21.16
C ARG A 20 23.75 -3.98 -20.20
N LEU A 21 23.18 -3.66 -19.04
CA LEU A 21 22.68 -4.71 -18.15
C LEU A 21 21.60 -5.52 -18.86
N LYS A 22 21.69 -6.83 -18.76
CA LYS A 22 20.78 -7.79 -19.41
C LYS A 22 19.40 -7.79 -18.76
N TYR A 23 19.33 -7.55 -17.46
CA TYR A 23 18.10 -7.65 -16.68
C TYR A 23 17.67 -6.29 -16.15
N ASP A 24 16.46 -5.87 -16.51
CA ASP A 24 15.81 -4.67 -16.02
C ASP A 24 15.13 -4.91 -14.66
N GLU A 25 14.75 -6.16 -14.38
CA GLU A 25 14.11 -6.55 -13.12
C GLU A 25 14.83 -7.75 -12.50
N VAL A 26 14.92 -7.73 -11.17
CA VAL A 26 15.48 -8.83 -10.37
C VAL A 26 14.49 -9.20 -9.28
N VAL A 27 13.97 -10.42 -9.33
CA VAL A 27 13.07 -10.97 -8.31
C VAL A 27 13.84 -11.97 -7.46
N LEU A 28 13.90 -11.72 -6.15
CA LEU A 28 14.61 -12.57 -5.21
C LEU A 28 13.70 -12.98 -4.06
N THR A 29 13.45 -14.28 -3.93
CA THR A 29 12.76 -14.86 -2.78
C THR A 29 13.60 -15.89 -2.07
N ILE A 30 13.76 -15.74 -0.78
CA ILE A 30 14.57 -16.59 0.08
C ILE A 30 14.12 -16.44 1.54
N MET A 31 14.28 -17.48 2.34
CA MET A 31 13.88 -17.50 3.75
C MET A 31 14.38 -16.28 4.56
N ARG A 32 13.74 -16.04 5.71
CA ARG A 32 14.16 -15.00 6.66
C ARG A 32 15.58 -15.25 7.15
N GLN A 33 16.27 -14.17 7.56
CA GLN A 33 17.63 -14.20 8.14
C GLN A 33 18.74 -14.77 7.22
N SER A 34 18.47 -14.96 5.93
CA SER A 34 19.47 -15.43 4.94
C SER A 34 20.45 -14.34 4.49
N GLY A 35 20.32 -13.11 4.98
CA GLY A 35 21.22 -12.01 4.59
C GLY A 35 20.78 -11.22 3.35
N LYS A 36 19.47 -11.25 2.98
CA LYS A 36 18.89 -10.44 1.89
C LYS A 36 19.27 -8.97 1.98
N THR A 37 18.96 -8.34 3.10
CA THR A 37 19.25 -6.92 3.34
C THR A 37 20.76 -6.62 3.27
N THR A 38 21.61 -7.56 3.69
CA THR A 38 23.08 -7.41 3.55
C THR A 38 23.50 -7.40 2.08
N GLY A 39 22.93 -8.27 1.25
CA GLY A 39 23.16 -8.27 -0.21
C GLY A 39 22.67 -6.98 -0.87
N VAL A 40 21.45 -6.55 -0.57
CA VAL A 40 20.86 -5.30 -1.08
C VAL A 40 21.71 -4.09 -0.69
N ARG A 41 22.14 -4.00 0.56
CA ARG A 41 23.00 -2.94 1.05
C ARG A 41 24.33 -2.89 0.30
N ALA A 42 25.00 -4.04 0.19
CA ALA A 42 26.27 -4.14 -0.54
C ALA A 42 26.12 -3.69 -2.00
N LYS A 43 25.07 -4.16 -2.66
CA LYS A 43 24.70 -3.79 -4.02
C LYS A 43 24.50 -2.28 -4.18
N LYS A 44 23.70 -1.66 -3.32
CA LYS A 44 23.39 -0.22 -3.37
C LYS A 44 24.65 0.63 -3.21
N ILE A 45 25.48 0.31 -2.22
CA ILE A 45 26.76 1.00 -2.00
C ILE A 45 27.69 0.78 -3.20
N TRP A 46 27.82 -0.47 -3.70
CA TRP A 46 28.63 -0.78 -4.86
C TRP A 46 28.16 0.00 -6.10
N ARG A 47 26.84 0.12 -6.32
CA ARG A 47 26.27 0.86 -7.45
C ARG A 47 26.68 2.34 -7.40
N CYS A 48 26.58 2.98 -6.23
CA CYS A 48 26.97 4.37 -6.03
C CYS A 48 28.49 4.60 -6.06
N THR A 49 29.31 3.60 -5.77
CA THR A 49 30.74 3.81 -5.54
C THR A 49 31.65 3.20 -6.62
N VAL A 50 31.33 2.00 -7.10
CA VAL A 50 32.15 1.27 -8.09
C VAL A 50 31.46 1.28 -9.46
N ALA A 51 30.23 0.81 -9.56
CA ALA A 51 29.51 0.72 -10.83
C ALA A 51 29.32 2.09 -11.49
N SER A 52 29.18 3.15 -10.69
CA SER A 52 29.07 4.54 -11.16
C SER A 52 30.27 5.03 -11.99
N HIS A 53 31.42 4.39 -11.89
CA HIS A 53 32.56 4.70 -12.76
C HIS A 53 32.31 4.31 -14.21
N ARG A 54 31.53 3.26 -14.44
CA ARG A 54 31.13 2.78 -15.77
C ARG A 54 29.77 3.35 -16.18
N LEU A 55 28.79 3.33 -15.25
CA LEU A 55 27.40 3.63 -15.56
C LEU A 55 27.08 5.14 -15.47
N GLY A 56 28.02 5.97 -15.00
CA GLY A 56 27.77 7.37 -14.66
C GLY A 56 27.17 7.56 -13.28
N PRO A 57 26.85 8.80 -12.90
CA PRO A 57 26.22 9.09 -11.60
C PRO A 57 24.93 8.31 -11.40
N GLN A 58 24.76 7.72 -10.22
CA GLN A 58 23.64 6.84 -9.90
C GLN A 58 22.72 7.47 -8.85
N VAL A 59 21.43 7.47 -9.13
CA VAL A 59 20.37 7.72 -8.17
C VAL A 59 19.74 6.39 -7.81
N THR A 60 19.88 5.98 -6.55
CA THR A 60 19.37 4.69 -6.07
C THR A 60 18.31 4.91 -5.00
N MET A 61 17.23 4.15 -5.05
CA MET A 61 16.13 4.21 -4.09
C MET A 61 15.98 2.88 -3.34
N TYR A 62 15.72 2.95 -2.05
CA TYR A 62 15.38 1.82 -1.21
C TYR A 62 14.06 2.07 -0.49
N THR A 63 13.13 1.13 -0.57
CA THR A 63 11.89 1.13 0.20
C THR A 63 11.73 -0.20 0.92
N ALA A 64 11.01 -0.18 2.05
CA ALA A 64 10.65 -1.34 2.85
C ALA A 64 9.15 -1.28 3.17
N GLN A 65 8.66 -2.16 4.02
CA GLN A 65 7.25 -2.22 4.40
C GLN A 65 6.65 -0.85 4.83
N THR A 66 7.47 -0.01 5.49
CA THR A 66 7.10 1.37 5.85
C THR A 66 8.31 2.28 5.71
N ARG A 67 8.09 3.62 5.56
CA ARG A 67 9.18 4.59 5.58
C ARG A 67 10.02 4.49 6.87
N GLY A 68 9.37 4.31 8.02
CA GLY A 68 10.08 4.14 9.29
C GLY A 68 10.97 2.90 9.33
N ALA A 69 10.54 1.80 8.69
CA ALA A 69 11.37 0.60 8.54
C ALA A 69 12.56 0.87 7.60
N ALA A 70 12.35 1.53 6.47
CA ALA A 70 13.42 1.92 5.54
C ALA A 70 14.43 2.85 6.21
N ARG A 71 13.98 3.85 6.99
CA ARG A 71 14.84 4.74 7.77
C ARG A 71 15.71 3.99 8.78
N LYS A 72 15.13 3.06 9.54
CA LYS A 72 15.90 2.22 10.48
C LYS A 72 16.99 1.42 9.76
N LYS A 73 16.69 0.89 8.57
CA LYS A 73 17.66 0.19 7.74
C LYS A 73 18.75 1.12 7.23
N LEU A 74 18.40 2.32 6.76
CA LEU A 74 19.39 3.31 6.33
C LEU A 74 20.37 3.64 7.46
N GLU A 75 19.87 3.93 8.64
CA GLU A 75 20.66 4.32 9.80
C GLU A 75 21.49 3.16 10.35
N ARG A 76 20.83 2.02 10.68
CA ARG A 76 21.46 0.91 11.41
C ARG A 76 22.29 0.00 10.53
N ASP A 77 21.93 -0.12 9.25
CA ASP A 77 22.59 -1.07 8.35
C ASP A 77 23.51 -0.35 7.34
N PHE A 78 23.00 0.63 6.57
CA PHE A 78 23.79 1.29 5.54
C PHE A 78 24.85 2.21 6.13
N ILE A 79 24.44 3.19 6.94
CA ILE A 79 25.36 4.17 7.54
C ILE A 79 26.36 3.48 8.48
N ALA A 80 25.89 2.58 9.34
CA ALA A 80 26.77 1.83 10.24
C ALA A 80 27.83 1.03 9.47
N SER A 81 27.47 0.43 8.34
CA SER A 81 28.43 -0.30 7.51
C SER A 81 29.49 0.60 6.85
N LEU A 82 29.09 1.79 6.41
CA LEU A 82 30.02 2.77 5.86
C LEU A 82 31.00 3.28 6.93
N ARG A 83 30.55 3.45 8.18
CA ARG A 83 31.41 3.81 9.30
C ARG A 83 32.41 2.71 9.64
N VAL A 84 31.96 1.45 9.70
CA VAL A 84 32.89 0.31 9.86
C VAL A 84 33.91 0.23 8.72
N ALA A 85 33.50 0.55 7.50
CA ALA A 85 34.40 0.58 6.36
C ALA A 85 35.37 1.79 6.41
N GLN A 86 34.94 2.91 6.99
CA GLN A 86 35.79 4.06 7.27
C GLN A 86 36.91 3.72 8.27
N ASP A 87 36.57 3.02 9.35
CA ASP A 87 37.55 2.56 10.34
C ASP A 87 38.63 1.67 9.73
N ARG A 88 38.30 1.02 8.61
CA ARG A 88 39.24 0.21 7.81
C ARG A 88 39.90 0.98 6.66
N GLY A 89 39.75 2.29 6.62
CA GLY A 89 40.36 3.16 5.60
C GLY A 89 39.73 3.08 4.20
N SER A 90 38.54 2.48 4.07
CA SER A 90 37.89 2.27 2.75
C SER A 90 37.02 3.44 2.33
N PHE A 91 36.39 4.14 3.29
CA PHE A 91 35.45 5.23 3.04
C PHE A 91 35.80 6.45 3.94
N LEU A 92 35.25 7.63 3.59
CA LEU A 92 35.44 8.86 4.35
C LEU A 92 34.12 9.62 4.50
N GLU A 93 33.62 9.74 5.71
CA GLU A 93 32.46 10.56 6.04
C GLU A 93 32.82 12.05 6.05
N ILE A 94 32.00 12.87 5.42
CA ILE A 94 32.17 14.34 5.42
C ILE A 94 31.31 14.91 6.56
N GLU A 95 31.94 15.21 7.68
CA GLU A 95 31.25 15.71 8.87
C GLU A 95 30.82 17.18 8.78
N ASN A 96 31.53 18.00 7.98
CA ASN A 96 31.17 19.41 7.83
C ASN A 96 29.75 19.58 7.20
N PRO A 97 28.80 20.22 7.90
CA PRO A 97 27.45 20.38 7.43
C PRO A 97 27.33 21.12 6.08
N LYS A 98 28.25 22.03 5.79
CA LYS A 98 28.25 22.84 4.55
C LYS A 98 29.03 22.18 3.40
N ALA A 99 29.85 21.17 3.67
CA ALA A 99 30.61 20.48 2.63
C ALA A 99 29.79 19.36 2.00
N ARG A 100 30.10 19.06 0.74
CA ARG A 100 29.53 17.93 0.01
C ARG A 100 30.63 16.99 -0.46
N PRO A 101 30.38 15.68 -0.57
CA PRO A 101 31.29 14.75 -1.22
C PRO A 101 31.58 15.23 -2.65
N THR A 102 32.85 15.20 -3.06
CA THR A 102 33.27 15.79 -4.35
C THR A 102 33.65 14.72 -5.37
N LYS A 103 34.95 14.60 -5.67
CA LYS A 103 35.46 13.77 -6.77
C LYS A 103 35.58 12.29 -6.46
N SER A 104 35.78 11.92 -5.20
CA SER A 104 35.94 10.51 -4.81
C SER A 104 34.59 9.90 -4.41
N THR A 105 34.21 8.81 -5.06
CA THR A 105 33.01 8.03 -4.71
C THR A 105 33.12 7.34 -3.34
N ARG A 106 34.32 7.34 -2.74
CA ARG A 106 34.54 6.84 -1.37
C ARG A 106 34.20 7.89 -0.31
N GLN A 107 34.03 9.17 -0.67
CA GLN A 107 33.52 10.21 0.21
C GLN A 107 32.00 10.11 0.27
N TRP A 108 31.45 10.20 1.47
CA TRP A 108 30.00 10.14 1.66
C TRP A 108 29.54 11.08 2.78
N LYS A 109 28.25 11.38 2.75
CA LYS A 109 27.55 12.18 3.76
C LYS A 109 26.13 11.72 3.87
N ALA A 110 25.63 11.51 5.09
CA ALA A 110 24.25 11.16 5.34
C ALA A 110 23.41 12.37 5.79
N SER A 111 22.13 12.35 5.46
CA SER A 111 21.08 13.18 6.04
C SER A 111 20.02 12.26 6.64
N LEU A 112 19.58 12.55 7.85
CA LEU A 112 18.48 11.85 8.53
C LEU A 112 17.32 12.81 8.83
N ASN A 113 17.28 13.97 8.15
CA ASN A 113 16.16 14.89 8.27
C ASN A 113 14.88 14.24 7.78
N ASN A 114 13.82 14.39 8.55
CA ASN A 114 12.53 13.75 8.24
C ASN A 114 12.03 14.19 6.86
N GLY A 115 11.71 13.22 6.00
CA GLY A 115 11.29 13.45 4.63
C GLY A 115 12.44 13.61 3.62
N GLN A 116 13.71 13.67 4.06
CA GLN A 116 14.89 13.87 3.22
C GLN A 116 16.06 12.95 3.62
N GLU A 117 15.71 11.71 4.02
CA GLU A 117 16.73 10.75 4.44
C GLU A 117 17.48 10.19 3.24
N HIS A 118 18.79 10.40 3.21
CA HIS A 118 19.64 9.96 2.09
C HIS A 118 21.11 9.84 2.48
N ILE A 119 21.87 9.20 1.60
CA ILE A 119 23.33 9.20 1.59
C ILE A 119 23.82 9.77 0.26
N LEU A 120 24.55 10.86 0.31
CA LEU A 120 25.30 11.41 -0.82
C LEU A 120 26.66 10.74 -0.89
N PHE A 121 27.05 10.32 -2.09
CA PHE A 121 28.41 9.91 -2.39
C PHE A 121 29.08 10.90 -3.37
N GLY A 122 30.40 10.86 -3.47
CA GLY A 122 31.08 11.69 -4.44
C GLY A 122 30.64 11.44 -5.88
N ARG A 123 30.90 12.41 -6.75
CA ARG A 123 30.53 12.41 -8.18
C ARG A 123 29.01 12.43 -8.43
N GLY A 124 28.22 12.95 -7.48
CA GLY A 124 26.77 13.08 -7.65
C GLY A 124 25.96 11.80 -7.48
N ASN A 125 26.57 10.77 -6.89
CA ASN A 125 25.82 9.54 -6.58
C ASN A 125 24.94 9.74 -5.34
N TYR A 126 23.74 9.16 -5.38
CA TYR A 126 22.71 9.40 -4.38
C TYR A 126 21.98 8.11 -4.00
N LEU A 127 21.83 7.85 -2.73
CA LEU A 127 21.01 6.76 -2.20
C LEU A 127 19.97 7.35 -1.26
N GLN A 128 18.71 7.22 -1.63
CA GLN A 128 17.57 7.69 -0.83
C GLN A 128 16.68 6.55 -0.37
N ILE A 129 15.92 6.81 0.67
CA ILE A 129 14.79 5.98 1.05
C ILE A 129 13.50 6.70 0.71
N ASP A 130 12.46 5.92 0.43
CA ASP A 130 11.14 6.47 0.18
C ASP A 130 10.03 5.68 0.88
N ALA A 131 8.84 6.31 0.99
CA ALA A 131 7.66 5.65 1.47
C ALA A 131 7.13 4.67 0.41
N PRO A 132 6.59 3.52 0.80
CA PRO A 132 6.01 2.57 -0.14
C PRO A 132 4.59 3.01 -0.57
N ASN A 133 4.48 4.13 -1.29
CA ASN A 133 3.22 4.70 -1.77
C ASN A 133 3.32 5.11 -3.24
N ARG A 134 2.24 5.67 -3.80
CA ARG A 134 2.17 6.16 -5.19
C ARG A 134 3.06 7.36 -5.51
N GLU A 135 3.59 8.03 -4.51
CA GLU A 135 4.47 9.19 -4.66
C GLU A 135 5.96 8.82 -4.65
N ALA A 136 6.28 7.54 -4.44
CA ALA A 136 7.66 7.06 -4.38
C ALA A 136 8.44 7.43 -5.65
N GLY A 137 9.54 8.17 -5.49
CA GLY A 137 10.39 8.59 -6.61
C GLY A 137 9.80 9.69 -7.51
N HIS A 138 8.67 10.31 -7.16
CA HIS A 138 8.12 11.42 -7.92
C HIS A 138 9.09 12.61 -7.98
N GLY A 139 9.34 13.10 -9.19
CA GLY A 139 10.28 14.20 -9.45
C GLY A 139 11.74 13.80 -9.59
N ASP A 140 12.10 12.56 -9.28
CA ASP A 140 13.45 12.02 -9.43
C ASP A 140 13.58 11.17 -10.70
N THR A 141 14.83 11.04 -11.19
CA THR A 141 15.16 10.04 -12.20
C THR A 141 16.01 8.96 -11.55
N ILE A 142 15.48 7.74 -11.44
CA ILE A 142 16.04 6.64 -10.65
C ILE A 142 16.75 5.64 -11.56
N ASP A 143 17.99 5.27 -11.20
CA ASP A 143 18.76 4.26 -11.91
C ASP A 143 18.56 2.86 -11.33
N ASP A 144 18.29 2.77 -10.02
CA ASP A 144 18.21 1.50 -9.32
C ASP A 144 17.25 1.60 -8.13
N ALA A 145 16.14 0.90 -8.20
CA ALA A 145 15.16 0.82 -7.13
C ALA A 145 15.19 -0.55 -6.45
N THR A 146 14.88 -0.58 -5.16
CA THR A 146 14.68 -1.83 -4.43
C THR A 146 13.44 -1.75 -3.57
N ILE A 147 12.52 -2.66 -3.78
CA ILE A 147 11.34 -2.92 -2.96
C ILE A 147 11.69 -4.11 -2.06
N ASP A 148 12.04 -3.84 -0.81
CA ASP A 148 12.34 -4.88 0.19
C ASP A 148 11.07 -5.21 0.99
N GLU A 149 10.99 -6.45 1.46
CA GLU A 149 9.80 -7.00 2.13
C GLU A 149 8.52 -6.93 1.26
N ALA A 150 8.66 -7.23 -0.04
CA ALA A 150 7.60 -7.13 -1.03
C ALA A 150 6.33 -7.95 -0.69
N PHE A 151 6.44 -8.98 0.16
CA PHE A 151 5.29 -9.75 0.64
C PHE A 151 4.25 -8.89 1.38
N ALA A 152 4.67 -7.76 1.97
CA ALA A 152 3.81 -6.90 2.75
C ALA A 152 2.98 -5.93 1.89
N HIS A 153 3.31 -5.78 0.59
CA HIS A 153 2.60 -4.89 -0.31
C HIS A 153 1.36 -5.58 -0.90
N GLN A 154 0.21 -4.95 -0.74
CA GLN A 154 -1.06 -5.46 -1.27
C GLN A 154 -1.32 -4.99 -2.71
N THR A 155 -0.65 -3.92 -3.15
CA THR A 155 -0.79 -3.36 -4.49
C THR A 155 0.58 -3.10 -5.11
N ASP A 156 0.63 -2.91 -6.42
CA ASP A 156 1.81 -2.53 -7.19
C ASP A 156 2.08 -1.02 -7.20
N ALA A 157 1.42 -0.25 -6.32
CA ALA A 157 1.49 1.22 -6.28
C ALA A 157 2.93 1.77 -6.26
N VAL A 158 3.83 1.12 -5.51
CA VAL A 158 5.25 1.52 -5.47
C VAL A 158 5.93 1.29 -6.81
N GLU A 159 5.69 0.13 -7.44
CA GLU A 159 6.27 -0.17 -8.75
C GLU A 159 5.73 0.77 -9.83
N GLN A 160 4.41 1.05 -9.83
CA GLN A 160 3.79 2.01 -10.74
C GLN A 160 4.35 3.43 -10.58
N ALA A 161 4.73 3.82 -9.38
CA ALA A 161 5.35 5.12 -9.13
C ALA A 161 6.82 5.17 -9.59
N VAL A 162 7.57 4.09 -9.34
CA VAL A 162 9.02 4.03 -9.61
C VAL A 162 9.34 3.75 -11.08
N SER A 163 8.56 2.91 -11.76
CA SER A 163 8.84 2.52 -13.15
C SER A 163 8.94 3.70 -14.12
N PRO A 164 8.05 4.71 -14.09
CA PRO A 164 8.20 5.92 -14.92
C PRO A 164 9.47 6.71 -14.60
N ALA A 165 9.86 6.82 -13.32
CA ALA A 165 11.07 7.49 -12.87
C ALA A 165 12.36 6.81 -13.40
N MET A 166 12.28 5.54 -13.77
CA MET A 166 13.38 4.76 -14.33
C MET A 166 13.40 4.74 -15.85
N ALA A 167 12.33 5.14 -16.53
CA ALA A 167 12.12 4.91 -17.97
C ALA A 167 13.25 5.48 -18.86
N THR A 168 13.85 6.60 -18.49
CA THR A 168 14.92 7.28 -19.26
C THR A 168 16.32 6.71 -19.00
N ARG A 169 16.46 5.80 -18.02
CA ARG A 169 17.76 5.23 -17.64
C ARG A 169 18.07 3.97 -18.44
N LYS A 170 19.31 3.90 -18.97
CA LYS A 170 19.75 2.83 -19.87
C LYS A 170 20.08 1.53 -19.14
N ASP A 171 20.67 1.63 -17.96
CA ASP A 171 21.08 0.51 -17.12
C ASP A 171 20.25 0.49 -15.81
N ARG A 172 18.93 0.72 -15.95
CA ARG A 172 18.00 0.68 -14.83
C ARG A 172 17.84 -0.74 -14.30
N GLN A 173 17.60 -0.86 -13.00
CA GLN A 173 17.19 -2.13 -12.39
C GLN A 173 16.18 -1.92 -11.27
N LEU A 174 15.05 -2.62 -11.36
CA LEU A 174 14.10 -2.79 -10.26
C LEU A 174 14.41 -4.12 -9.54
N TRP A 175 14.65 -4.06 -8.26
CA TRP A 175 14.84 -5.23 -7.40
C TRP A 175 13.63 -5.42 -6.50
N VAL A 176 12.98 -6.56 -6.61
CA VAL A 176 11.87 -6.97 -5.75
C VAL A 176 12.36 -8.12 -4.88
N VAL A 177 12.52 -7.84 -3.60
CA VAL A 177 13.20 -8.75 -2.66
C VAL A 177 12.29 -9.08 -1.50
N SER A 178 12.12 -10.38 -1.21
CA SER A 178 11.23 -10.79 -0.13
C SER A 178 11.51 -12.20 0.38
N THR A 179 10.78 -12.60 1.38
CA THR A 179 10.48 -13.99 1.73
C THR A 179 9.06 -14.31 1.27
N ALA A 180 8.66 -15.59 1.29
CA ALA A 180 7.29 -15.99 0.96
C ALA A 180 6.26 -15.19 1.77
N GLY A 181 5.17 -14.86 1.12
CA GLY A 181 4.05 -14.13 1.69
C GLY A 181 2.91 -15.03 2.13
N ASP A 182 1.73 -14.47 2.14
CA ASP A 182 0.46 -15.12 2.48
C ASP A 182 -0.63 -14.71 1.47
N GLU A 183 -1.89 -15.05 1.79
CA GLU A 183 -3.05 -14.74 0.95
C GLU A 183 -3.28 -13.24 0.67
N LYS A 184 -2.58 -12.36 1.39
CA LYS A 184 -2.67 -10.90 1.20
C LYS A 184 -1.51 -10.31 0.40
N SER A 185 -0.56 -11.12 0.02
CA SER A 185 0.65 -10.69 -0.72
C SER A 185 0.37 -10.55 -2.23
N TYR A 186 -0.64 -9.78 -2.59
CA TYR A 186 -1.16 -9.66 -3.97
C TYR A 186 -0.14 -9.07 -4.94
N TYR A 187 0.75 -8.21 -4.48
CA TYR A 187 1.82 -7.66 -5.31
C TYR A 187 2.91 -8.69 -5.61
N PHE A 188 3.35 -9.44 -4.60
CA PHE A 188 4.53 -10.30 -4.75
C PHE A 188 4.23 -11.66 -5.36
N TRP A 189 3.04 -12.23 -5.10
CA TRP A 189 2.67 -13.55 -5.63
C TRP A 189 2.71 -13.64 -7.17
N PRO A 190 2.17 -12.67 -7.95
CA PRO A 190 2.30 -12.69 -9.40
C PRO A 190 3.74 -12.80 -9.88
N LYS A 191 4.68 -12.09 -9.26
CA LYS A 191 6.10 -12.13 -9.63
C LYS A 191 6.73 -13.51 -9.36
N ILE A 192 6.32 -14.19 -8.29
CA ILE A 192 6.75 -15.56 -8.00
C ILE A 192 6.17 -16.55 -9.03
N ARG A 193 4.86 -16.49 -9.24
CA ARG A 193 4.16 -17.35 -10.21
C ARG A 193 4.74 -17.21 -11.62
N ASP A 194 4.91 -15.98 -12.06
CA ASP A 194 5.37 -15.69 -13.42
C ASP A 194 6.87 -15.97 -13.57
N GLY A 195 7.67 -15.73 -12.51
CA GLY A 195 9.06 -16.14 -12.45
C GLY A 195 9.25 -17.66 -12.58
N ARG A 196 8.46 -18.46 -11.86
CA ARG A 196 8.47 -19.93 -11.98
C ARG A 196 8.11 -20.38 -13.40
N LYS A 197 7.01 -19.83 -13.96
CA LYS A 197 6.62 -20.13 -15.36
C LYS A 197 7.68 -19.76 -16.37
N MET A 198 8.37 -18.63 -16.17
CA MET A 198 9.46 -18.19 -17.04
C MET A 198 10.63 -19.17 -17.01
N ILE A 199 11.01 -19.67 -15.82
CA ILE A 199 12.08 -20.68 -15.69
C ILE A 199 11.66 -21.99 -16.34
N GLU A 200 10.44 -22.47 -16.15
CA GLU A 200 9.90 -23.67 -16.77
C GLU A 200 9.87 -23.59 -18.31
N ALA A 201 9.47 -22.44 -18.85
CA ALA A 201 9.38 -22.22 -20.28
C ALA A 201 10.76 -22.11 -20.95
N GLY A 202 11.77 -21.65 -20.20
CA GLY A 202 13.09 -21.32 -20.75
C GLY A 202 13.05 -20.13 -21.72
N GLY A 203 14.21 -19.75 -22.24
CA GLY A 203 14.33 -18.70 -23.25
C GLY A 203 14.81 -17.37 -22.70
N PRO A 204 14.94 -16.34 -23.58
CA PRO A 204 15.45 -15.04 -23.19
C PRO A 204 14.44 -14.29 -22.31
N SER A 205 14.94 -13.61 -21.28
CA SER A 205 14.16 -12.79 -20.38
C SER A 205 14.94 -11.54 -19.98
N ASN A 206 14.22 -10.44 -19.73
CA ASN A 206 14.76 -9.24 -19.08
C ASN A 206 14.57 -9.27 -17.55
N VAL A 207 14.04 -10.37 -17.00
CA VAL A 207 13.88 -10.62 -15.57
C VAL A 207 14.87 -11.68 -15.11
N ALA A 208 15.66 -11.39 -14.07
CA ALA A 208 16.43 -12.39 -13.34
C ALA A 208 15.63 -12.86 -12.14
N TYR A 209 15.28 -14.14 -12.10
CA TYR A 209 14.47 -14.75 -11.05
C TYR A 209 15.30 -15.68 -10.18
N PHE A 210 15.25 -15.49 -8.87
CA PHE A 210 15.96 -16.33 -7.89
C PHE A 210 15.02 -16.76 -6.79
N GLU A 211 14.94 -18.06 -6.56
CA GLU A 211 14.12 -18.64 -5.50
C GLU A 211 14.88 -19.73 -4.75
N TRP A 212 14.93 -19.62 -3.44
CA TRP A 212 15.35 -20.66 -2.52
C TRP A 212 14.18 -20.99 -1.60
N SER A 213 13.42 -22.01 -1.97
CA SER A 213 12.23 -22.48 -1.27
C SER A 213 12.28 -23.99 -1.13
N LEU A 214 11.91 -24.50 0.03
CA LEU A 214 11.66 -25.93 0.19
C LEU A 214 10.50 -26.33 -0.73
N PRO A 215 10.60 -27.42 -1.54
CA PRO A 215 9.50 -27.88 -2.37
C PRO A 215 8.20 -28.06 -1.56
N PRO A 216 7.02 -27.75 -2.12
CA PRO A 216 5.75 -27.86 -1.39
C PRO A 216 5.46 -29.25 -0.81
N GLU A 217 5.89 -30.29 -1.54
CA GLU A 217 5.72 -31.71 -1.17
C GLU A 217 6.78 -32.24 -0.22
N ALA A 218 7.86 -31.49 0.03
CA ALA A 218 8.92 -31.93 0.90
C ALA A 218 8.48 -31.99 2.36
N ASP A 219 8.94 -33.03 3.05
CA ASP A 219 8.76 -33.15 4.50
C ASP A 219 9.56 -32.05 5.19
N ILE A 220 8.90 -31.30 6.05
CA ILE A 220 9.56 -30.24 6.81
C ILE A 220 10.54 -30.76 7.86
N ASP A 221 10.49 -32.05 8.20
CA ASP A 221 11.47 -32.72 9.06
C ASP A 221 12.69 -33.20 8.31
N ASP A 222 12.65 -33.22 6.98
CA ASP A 222 13.79 -33.62 6.17
C ASP A 222 14.92 -32.58 6.27
N GLN A 223 15.90 -32.92 7.09
CA GLN A 223 17.06 -32.04 7.32
C GLN A 223 18.01 -31.99 6.13
N ASP A 224 18.05 -33.02 5.28
CA ASP A 224 18.86 -32.99 4.06
C ASP A 224 18.30 -31.97 3.09
N ALA A 225 16.97 -31.90 2.97
CA ALA A 225 16.28 -30.85 2.23
C ALA A 225 16.56 -29.46 2.80
N TRP A 226 16.68 -29.27 4.12
CA TRP A 226 17.06 -27.99 4.70
C TRP A 226 18.44 -27.52 4.22
N TRP A 227 19.42 -28.42 4.15
CA TRP A 227 20.77 -28.08 3.66
C TRP A 227 20.77 -27.67 2.19
N GLU A 228 19.89 -28.23 1.40
CA GLU A 228 19.75 -27.90 -0.02
C GLU A 228 19.11 -26.54 -0.25
N TYR A 229 17.99 -26.24 0.46
CA TYR A 229 17.16 -25.07 0.18
C TYR A 229 17.34 -23.90 1.15
N MET A 230 18.09 -24.06 2.24
CA MET A 230 18.37 -23.01 3.22
C MET A 230 19.85 -22.56 3.18
N PRO A 231 20.25 -21.71 2.24
CA PRO A 231 21.67 -21.41 2.00
C PRO A 231 22.35 -20.62 3.14
N ALA A 232 21.62 -20.21 4.16
CA ALA A 232 22.14 -19.61 5.39
C ALA A 232 22.46 -20.65 6.48
N LEU A 233 21.96 -21.88 6.32
CA LEU A 233 22.13 -22.96 7.31
C LEU A 233 23.62 -23.33 7.44
N GLY A 234 24.06 -23.53 8.68
CA GLY A 234 25.47 -23.82 8.99
C GLY A 234 26.44 -22.64 8.76
N ARG A 235 25.93 -21.46 8.33
CA ARG A 235 26.73 -20.23 8.14
C ARG A 235 26.35 -19.13 9.11
N THR A 236 25.09 -18.70 9.06
CA THR A 236 24.54 -17.65 9.93
C THR A 236 23.35 -18.14 10.74
N ILE A 237 22.80 -19.30 10.40
CA ILE A 237 21.71 -19.97 11.10
C ILE A 237 22.18 -21.35 11.52
N ASP A 238 22.00 -21.67 12.80
CA ASP A 238 22.28 -22.99 13.36
C ASP A 238 21.13 -23.95 13.08
N VAL A 239 21.46 -25.21 12.75
CA VAL A 239 20.49 -26.30 12.53
C VAL A 239 19.63 -26.52 13.77
N ASP A 240 20.22 -26.49 14.96
CA ASP A 240 19.49 -26.66 16.21
C ASP A 240 18.52 -25.50 16.50
N PHE A 241 18.82 -24.31 15.97
CA PHE A 241 17.86 -23.20 16.01
C PHE A 241 16.61 -23.54 15.18
N ILE A 242 16.77 -24.01 13.96
CA ILE A 242 15.64 -24.40 13.09
C ILE A 242 14.82 -25.53 13.72
N ARG A 243 15.46 -26.54 14.30
CA ARG A 243 14.79 -27.63 15.02
C ARG A 243 13.92 -27.12 16.17
N ARG A 244 14.46 -26.20 16.97
CA ARG A 244 13.71 -25.56 18.06
C ARG A 244 12.53 -24.73 17.58
N GLU A 245 12.69 -23.98 16.50
CA GLU A 245 11.61 -23.19 15.94
C GLU A 245 10.49 -24.07 15.37
N LEU A 246 10.83 -25.19 14.70
CA LEU A 246 9.85 -26.18 14.26
C LEU A 246 9.10 -26.81 15.43
N ALA A 247 9.81 -27.20 16.49
CA ALA A 247 9.17 -27.76 17.69
C ALA A 247 8.22 -26.75 18.37
N LYS A 248 8.62 -25.48 18.47
CA LYS A 248 7.75 -24.39 18.96
C LYS A 248 6.52 -24.16 18.08
N ALA A 249 6.71 -24.20 16.75
CA ALA A 249 5.62 -24.03 15.79
C ALA A 249 4.53 -25.09 16.01
N ARG A 250 4.91 -26.34 16.25
CA ARG A 250 4.00 -27.47 16.53
C ARG A 250 3.29 -27.39 17.87
N GLN A 251 3.86 -26.68 18.84
CA GLN A 251 3.24 -26.49 20.16
C GLN A 251 2.16 -25.38 20.17
N ARG A 252 2.06 -24.59 19.12
CA ARG A 252 1.03 -23.56 19.03
C ARG A 252 -0.32 -24.18 18.75
N VAL A 253 -1.24 -24.03 19.70
CA VAL A 253 -2.59 -24.63 19.67
C VAL A 253 -3.57 -23.75 18.89
N ASP A 254 -3.27 -22.48 18.70
CA ASP A 254 -4.20 -21.43 18.31
C ASP A 254 -4.16 -21.05 16.83
N GLU A 255 -3.14 -21.42 16.09
CA GLU A 255 -3.08 -21.24 14.63
C GLU A 255 -1.93 -22.03 14.02
N ASN A 256 -2.10 -22.51 12.84
CA ASN A 256 -1.17 -22.91 11.79
C ASN A 256 0.32 -22.57 12.09
N GLY A 257 0.83 -22.95 13.27
CA GLY A 257 2.21 -22.65 13.66
C GLY A 257 3.20 -23.25 12.67
N GLU A 258 2.86 -24.43 12.10
CA GLU A 258 3.61 -25.05 11.03
C GLU A 258 3.59 -24.20 9.74
N ASP A 259 2.46 -23.58 9.39
CA ASP A 259 2.35 -22.66 8.25
C ASP A 259 3.28 -21.46 8.43
N LEU A 260 3.34 -20.89 9.64
CA LEU A 260 4.26 -19.80 9.94
C LEU A 260 5.72 -20.23 9.82
N PHE A 261 6.06 -21.43 10.24
CA PHE A 261 7.38 -22.00 10.08
C PHE A 261 7.73 -22.21 8.61
N ARG A 262 6.83 -22.84 7.83
CA ARG A 262 6.99 -23.06 6.39
C ARG A 262 7.24 -21.72 5.67
N ARG A 263 6.47 -20.69 5.95
CA ARG A 263 6.66 -19.37 5.37
C ARG A 263 7.98 -18.71 5.77
N ALA A 264 8.31 -18.71 7.07
CA ALA A 264 9.45 -17.97 7.59
C ALA A 264 10.80 -18.61 7.28
N TYR A 265 10.89 -19.95 7.43
CA TYR A 265 12.14 -20.70 7.35
C TYR A 265 12.25 -21.54 6.09
N CYS A 266 11.16 -22.07 5.57
CA CYS A 266 11.17 -22.86 4.33
C CYS A 266 10.90 -22.01 3.08
N ASN A 267 10.56 -20.73 3.24
CA ASN A 267 10.18 -19.83 2.15
C ASN A 267 9.02 -20.38 1.29
N GLN A 268 8.13 -21.16 1.89
CA GLN A 268 7.00 -21.78 1.21
C GLN A 268 5.77 -20.88 1.24
N TRP A 269 5.04 -20.85 0.12
CA TRP A 269 3.73 -20.24 0.01
C TRP A 269 2.67 -21.26 0.44
N VAL A 270 2.28 -21.19 1.71
CA VAL A 270 1.30 -22.12 2.29
C VAL A 270 -0.13 -21.71 1.92
N ARG A 271 -0.37 -20.39 1.87
CA ARG A 271 -1.62 -19.81 1.41
C ARG A 271 -1.30 -18.88 0.26
N ILE A 272 -1.79 -19.24 -0.91
CA ILE A 272 -1.55 -18.50 -2.14
C ILE A 272 -2.68 -17.48 -2.31
N PRO A 273 -2.36 -16.20 -2.65
CA PRO A 273 -3.37 -15.27 -3.09
C PRO A 273 -4.12 -15.88 -4.29
N ILE A 274 -5.41 -16.06 -4.17
CA ILE A 274 -6.24 -16.55 -5.28
C ILE A 274 -6.43 -15.35 -6.21
N LEU A 275 -5.67 -15.31 -7.30
CA LEU A 275 -5.69 -14.22 -8.29
C LEU A 275 -7.00 -14.16 -9.12
N GLY A 276 -7.87 -15.18 -8.99
CA GLY A 276 -9.24 -15.15 -9.47
C GLY A 276 -10.20 -14.56 -8.43
N ASP A 277 -9.79 -14.56 -7.15
CA ASP A 277 -10.42 -13.81 -6.05
C ASP A 277 -9.77 -12.43 -5.83
N ILE A 278 -9.10 -11.89 -6.85
CA ILE A 278 -9.14 -10.45 -7.10
C ILE A 278 -10.50 -10.02 -7.76
N GLU A 279 -11.49 -10.82 -7.75
CA GLU A 279 -12.73 -10.47 -7.08
C GLU A 279 -12.35 -10.37 -5.61
N ARG A 280 -11.83 -9.20 -5.21
CA ARG A 280 -11.83 -8.77 -3.83
C ARG A 280 -13.14 -9.24 -3.25
N SER A 281 -13.16 -9.75 -2.04
CA SER A 281 -14.41 -9.71 -1.31
C SER A 281 -14.78 -8.23 -1.29
N ARG A 282 -15.47 -7.81 -2.35
CA ARG A 282 -16.05 -6.47 -2.43
C ARG A 282 -16.80 -6.32 -1.12
N VAL A 283 -16.58 -5.22 -0.45
CA VAL A 283 -17.28 -4.98 0.80
C VAL A 283 -18.78 -5.10 0.59
N ILE A 284 -19.23 -4.72 -0.60
CA ILE A 284 -20.59 -4.93 -1.14
C ILE A 284 -20.45 -5.83 -2.36
N ASP A 285 -21.15 -6.96 -2.37
CA ASP A 285 -21.17 -7.88 -3.52
C ASP A 285 -21.68 -7.16 -4.78
N ALA A 286 -21.01 -7.38 -5.92
CA ALA A 286 -21.33 -6.69 -7.18
C ALA A 286 -22.73 -6.98 -7.68
N THR A 287 -23.20 -8.23 -7.53
CA THR A 287 -24.53 -8.64 -7.95
C THR A 287 -25.60 -8.01 -7.05
N VAL A 288 -25.32 -7.95 -5.74
CA VAL A 288 -26.19 -7.25 -4.79
C VAL A 288 -26.23 -5.77 -5.14
N TRP A 289 -25.08 -5.10 -5.32
CA TRP A 289 -25.01 -3.68 -5.69
C TRP A 289 -25.82 -3.40 -6.97
N ALA A 290 -25.53 -4.10 -8.04
CA ALA A 290 -26.25 -3.93 -9.33
C ALA A 290 -27.77 -4.12 -9.19
N SER A 291 -28.21 -5.01 -8.31
CA SER A 291 -29.67 -5.25 -8.07
C SER A 291 -30.36 -4.13 -7.28
N ARG A 292 -29.57 -3.16 -6.71
CA ARG A 292 -30.11 -1.98 -6.01
C ARG A 292 -30.27 -0.77 -6.90
N HIS A 293 -29.90 -0.85 -8.17
CA HIS A 293 -30.17 0.19 -9.15
C HIS A 293 -31.67 0.45 -9.25
N ALA A 294 -32.07 1.71 -9.08
CA ALA A 294 -33.48 2.14 -9.11
C ALA A 294 -33.65 3.26 -10.15
N PRO A 295 -33.77 2.91 -11.46
CA PRO A 295 -33.84 3.90 -12.51
C PRO A 295 -35.10 4.77 -12.35
N GLY A 296 -34.87 6.10 -12.38
CA GLY A 296 -35.96 7.06 -12.25
C GLY A 296 -36.50 7.23 -10.82
N ALA A 297 -35.86 6.65 -9.81
CA ALA A 297 -36.19 6.95 -8.41
C ALA A 297 -35.89 8.43 -8.10
N ALA A 298 -36.73 9.02 -7.25
CA ALA A 298 -36.57 10.39 -6.80
C ALA A 298 -36.83 10.46 -5.29
N HIS A 299 -36.15 11.40 -4.63
CA HIS A 299 -36.36 11.65 -3.21
C HIS A 299 -37.79 12.17 -2.93
N VAL A 300 -38.39 11.67 -1.86
CA VAL A 300 -39.68 12.09 -1.37
C VAL A 300 -39.59 12.53 0.08
N GLY A 301 -39.90 13.80 0.33
CA GLY A 301 -39.81 14.39 1.69
C GLY A 301 -38.40 14.78 2.10
N ASP A 302 -38.05 14.47 3.34
CA ASP A 302 -36.81 14.90 3.97
C ASP A 302 -35.56 14.27 3.34
N ILE A 303 -34.49 15.06 3.23
CA ILE A 303 -33.20 14.63 2.71
C ILE A 303 -32.07 15.06 3.67
N ALA A 304 -30.97 14.34 3.66
CA ALA A 304 -29.71 14.72 4.29
C ALA A 304 -28.58 14.83 3.26
N ILE A 305 -27.65 15.76 3.48
CA ILE A 305 -26.44 15.93 2.65
C ILE A 305 -25.24 15.28 3.35
N GLY A 306 -24.44 14.52 2.61
CA GLY A 306 -23.17 13.98 3.06
C GLY A 306 -22.00 14.70 2.42
N VAL A 307 -20.92 14.87 3.18
CA VAL A 307 -19.69 15.54 2.72
C VAL A 307 -18.51 14.63 3.02
N ASP A 308 -17.65 14.44 2.04
CA ASP A 308 -16.35 13.81 2.27
C ASP A 308 -15.27 14.38 1.35
N VAL A 309 -14.01 14.14 1.75
CA VAL A 309 -12.80 14.59 1.04
C VAL A 309 -11.86 13.40 0.91
N SER A 310 -11.17 13.29 -0.21
CA SER A 310 -10.15 12.25 -0.41
C SER A 310 -9.01 12.35 0.61
N SER A 311 -8.26 11.26 0.79
CA SER A 311 -7.19 11.18 1.80
C SER A 311 -6.05 12.17 1.57
N ASP A 312 -5.80 12.52 0.32
CA ASP A 312 -4.79 13.49 -0.14
C ASP A 312 -5.33 14.95 -0.23
N GLY A 313 -6.66 15.11 -0.12
CA GLY A 313 -7.31 16.42 -0.25
C GLY A 313 -7.53 16.87 -1.70
N ASP A 314 -7.25 15.99 -2.67
CA ASP A 314 -7.29 16.32 -4.10
C ASP A 314 -8.70 16.35 -4.67
N THR A 315 -9.67 15.73 -4.01
CA THR A 315 -11.08 15.69 -4.42
C THR A 315 -12.02 15.88 -3.25
N ALA A 316 -13.25 16.30 -3.52
CA ALA A 316 -14.32 16.32 -2.55
C ALA A 316 -15.63 15.83 -3.17
N ALA A 317 -16.49 15.24 -2.35
CA ALA A 317 -17.78 14.69 -2.73
C ALA A 317 -18.91 15.26 -1.89
N LEU A 318 -20.02 15.57 -2.54
CA LEU A 318 -21.32 15.86 -1.91
C LEU A 318 -22.34 14.81 -2.35
N SER A 319 -23.02 14.22 -1.40
CA SER A 319 -24.08 13.24 -1.62
C SER A 319 -25.40 13.72 -1.04
N VAL A 320 -26.50 13.13 -1.51
CA VAL A 320 -27.82 13.28 -0.92
C VAL A 320 -28.40 11.89 -0.65
N SER A 321 -29.00 11.72 0.50
CA SER A 321 -29.78 10.56 0.88
C SER A 321 -31.15 10.97 1.36
N GLY A 322 -32.19 10.26 0.93
CA GLY A 322 -33.59 10.51 1.31
C GLY A 322 -34.47 9.35 0.90
N LYS A 323 -35.67 9.23 1.46
CA LYS A 323 -36.58 8.16 1.08
C LYS A 323 -37.08 8.36 -0.36
N CYS A 324 -37.26 7.26 -1.09
CA CYS A 324 -37.94 7.27 -2.38
C CYS A 324 -39.37 6.65 -2.28
N GLY A 325 -40.11 6.69 -3.36
CA GLY A 325 -41.52 6.34 -3.38
C GLY A 325 -41.87 4.90 -2.94
N ASP A 326 -40.90 3.96 -2.96
CA ASP A 326 -41.07 2.58 -2.49
C ASP A 326 -40.59 2.39 -1.02
N GLY A 327 -40.22 3.47 -0.35
CA GLY A 327 -39.82 3.49 1.05
C GLY A 327 -38.34 3.19 1.34
N ARG A 328 -37.54 2.81 0.31
CA ARG A 328 -36.08 2.67 0.44
C ARG A 328 -35.42 4.03 0.56
N VAL A 329 -34.20 4.05 1.09
CA VAL A 329 -33.35 5.25 1.03
C VAL A 329 -32.66 5.27 -0.34
N LEU A 330 -32.87 6.34 -1.10
CA LEU A 330 -32.16 6.61 -2.34
C LEU A 330 -30.87 7.39 -1.99
N ASP A 331 -29.76 6.90 -2.45
CA ASP A 331 -28.43 7.47 -2.27
C ASP A 331 -27.88 7.91 -3.62
N GLU A 332 -27.47 9.18 -3.72
CA GLU A 332 -26.87 9.74 -4.93
C GLU A 332 -25.73 10.71 -4.66
N ILE A 333 -24.79 10.79 -5.59
CA ILE A 333 -23.75 11.81 -5.61
C ILE A 333 -24.24 12.98 -6.44
N ILE A 334 -24.27 14.15 -5.81
CA ILE A 334 -24.75 15.39 -6.45
C ILE A 334 -23.61 16.29 -6.93
N HIS A 335 -22.42 16.10 -6.39
CA HIS A 335 -21.21 16.77 -6.86
C HIS A 335 -19.95 15.99 -6.45
N PHE A 336 -19.03 15.81 -7.38
CA PHE A 336 -17.73 15.19 -7.14
C PHE A 336 -16.73 15.77 -8.14
N ASP A 337 -15.79 16.58 -7.65
CA ASP A 337 -14.81 17.28 -8.49
C ASP A 337 -13.44 17.40 -7.80
N PRO A 338 -12.36 17.64 -8.57
CA PRO A 338 -11.05 17.97 -8.04
C PRO A 338 -11.04 19.22 -7.19
N GLY A 339 -10.18 19.20 -6.17
CA GLY A 339 -10.01 20.28 -5.19
C GLY A 339 -11.15 20.37 -4.18
N THR A 340 -10.96 21.23 -3.19
CA THR A 340 -11.91 21.45 -2.11
C THR A 340 -12.43 22.90 -2.04
N PHE A 341 -11.90 23.80 -2.88
CA PHE A 341 -12.20 25.24 -2.84
C PHE A 341 -13.66 25.59 -3.18
N TRP A 342 -14.36 24.71 -3.89
CA TRP A 342 -15.74 24.86 -4.32
C TRP A 342 -16.75 24.39 -3.24
N LEU A 343 -16.28 23.61 -2.25
CA LEU A 343 -17.13 22.87 -1.31
C LEU A 343 -18.07 23.76 -0.50
N GLU A 344 -17.56 24.83 0.10
CA GLU A 344 -18.36 25.75 0.94
C GLU A 344 -19.49 26.39 0.14
N GLN A 345 -19.16 26.97 -1.03
CA GLN A 345 -20.14 27.64 -1.87
C GLN A 345 -21.19 26.65 -2.37
N ARG A 346 -20.76 25.51 -2.87
CA ARG A 346 -21.67 24.51 -3.44
C ARG A 346 -22.60 23.91 -2.38
N LEU A 347 -22.07 23.64 -1.19
CA LEU A 347 -22.87 23.17 -0.06
C LEU A 347 -23.93 24.22 0.34
N SER A 348 -23.55 25.49 0.43
CA SER A 348 -24.49 26.57 0.74
C SER A 348 -25.62 26.70 -0.29
N GLU A 349 -25.30 26.61 -1.59
CA GLU A 349 -26.32 26.62 -2.66
C GLU A 349 -27.31 25.46 -2.52
N LEU A 350 -26.82 24.26 -2.19
CA LEU A 350 -27.65 23.07 -2.03
C LEU A 350 -28.52 23.14 -0.77
N VAL A 351 -27.96 23.62 0.34
CA VAL A 351 -28.70 23.83 1.59
C VAL A 351 -29.82 24.84 1.41
N GLN A 352 -29.57 25.99 0.76
CA GLN A 352 -30.57 26.98 0.46
C GLN A 352 -31.67 26.46 -0.48
N ARG A 353 -31.30 25.65 -1.44
CA ARG A 353 -32.26 25.14 -2.45
C ARG A 353 -33.14 24.03 -1.93
N TYR A 354 -32.59 23.11 -1.15
CA TYR A 354 -33.26 21.87 -0.80
C TYR A 354 -33.63 21.73 0.67
N ALA A 355 -33.18 22.67 1.53
CA ALA A 355 -33.46 22.70 2.98
C ALA A 355 -33.27 21.30 3.63
N PRO A 356 -32.08 20.66 3.56
CA PRO A 356 -31.86 19.35 4.12
C PRO A 356 -32.04 19.36 5.65
N VAL A 357 -32.47 18.24 6.21
CA VAL A 357 -32.64 18.08 7.67
C VAL A 357 -31.31 17.98 8.40
N ALA A 358 -30.24 17.59 7.72
CA ALA A 358 -28.89 17.54 8.29
C ALA A 358 -27.81 17.59 7.20
N VAL A 359 -26.62 18.04 7.59
CA VAL A 359 -25.36 17.86 6.86
C VAL A 359 -24.45 16.97 7.69
N ALA A 360 -23.96 15.86 7.12
CA ALA A 360 -23.18 14.85 7.83
C ALA A 360 -21.81 14.62 7.20
N TYR A 361 -20.79 14.31 8.02
CA TYR A 361 -19.46 13.97 7.56
C TYR A 361 -18.68 13.13 8.57
N ASP A 362 -17.65 12.39 8.11
CA ASP A 362 -16.69 11.70 8.98
C ASP A 362 -15.74 12.75 9.62
N ALA A 363 -16.03 13.11 10.86
CA ALA A 363 -15.22 14.09 11.62
C ALA A 363 -13.90 13.50 12.17
N GLY A 364 -13.69 12.19 12.04
CA GLY A 364 -12.41 11.51 12.30
C GLY A 364 -11.57 11.31 11.06
N GLY A 365 -12.16 11.43 9.87
CA GLY A 365 -11.56 11.24 8.55
C GLY A 365 -10.96 12.51 7.94
N PRO A 366 -10.62 12.46 6.63
CA PRO A 366 -10.04 13.60 5.90
C PRO A 366 -10.93 14.85 5.90
N ALA A 367 -12.25 14.69 5.82
CA ALA A 367 -13.21 15.81 5.84
C ALA A 367 -13.10 16.72 7.08
N ARG A 368 -12.45 16.24 8.16
CA ARG A 368 -12.22 17.06 9.37
C ARG A 368 -11.43 18.34 9.10
N VAL A 369 -10.57 18.34 8.09
CA VAL A 369 -9.76 19.52 7.71
C VAL A 369 -10.65 20.61 7.16
N MET A 370 -11.75 20.25 6.51
CA MET A 370 -12.74 21.16 5.92
C MET A 370 -13.92 21.47 6.87
N ALA A 371 -13.83 21.08 8.15
CA ALA A 371 -14.92 21.30 9.11
C ALA A 371 -15.38 22.77 9.22
N PRO A 372 -14.50 23.78 9.17
CA PRO A 372 -14.94 25.20 9.15
C PRO A 372 -15.73 25.56 7.89
N GLU A 373 -15.31 25.10 6.71
CA GLU A 373 -15.95 25.33 5.42
C GLU A 373 -17.30 24.61 5.36
N ILE A 374 -17.36 23.37 5.83
CA ILE A 374 -18.60 22.59 5.95
C ILE A 374 -19.59 23.31 6.87
N ALA A 375 -19.13 23.83 8.01
CA ALA A 375 -19.99 24.56 8.93
C ALA A 375 -20.55 25.86 8.33
N ARG A 376 -19.73 26.61 7.60
CA ARG A 376 -20.20 27.82 6.91
C ARG A 376 -21.19 27.51 5.79
N GLY A 377 -20.88 26.49 4.98
CA GLY A 377 -21.76 26.03 3.91
C GLY A 377 -23.09 25.44 4.39
N ALA A 378 -23.10 24.79 5.55
CA ALA A 378 -24.31 24.25 6.16
C ALA A 378 -25.23 25.34 6.78
N GLY A 379 -24.67 26.52 7.17
CA GLY A 379 -25.43 27.58 7.80
C GLY A 379 -26.12 27.09 9.08
N ASP A 380 -27.43 27.29 9.18
CA ASP A 380 -28.23 26.87 10.32
C ASP A 380 -28.67 25.40 10.28
N THR A 381 -28.35 24.67 9.21
CA THR A 381 -28.69 23.23 9.09
C THR A 381 -27.89 22.40 10.11
N PRO A 382 -28.53 21.48 10.84
CA PRO A 382 -27.88 20.63 11.83
C PRO A 382 -26.68 19.87 11.25
N LEU A 383 -25.53 19.94 11.97
CA LEU A 383 -24.32 19.20 11.59
C LEU A 383 -24.22 17.88 12.36
N VAL A 384 -24.19 16.76 11.62
CA VAL A 384 -23.97 15.41 12.15
C VAL A 384 -22.50 15.05 11.97
N LYS A 385 -21.73 15.11 13.07
CA LYS A 385 -20.30 14.79 13.12
C LYS A 385 -20.09 13.35 13.53
N LEU A 386 -19.91 12.45 12.55
CA LEU A 386 -19.69 11.04 12.80
C LEU A 386 -18.24 10.78 13.21
N THR A 387 -18.02 10.17 14.35
CA THR A 387 -16.68 9.89 14.88
C THR A 387 -16.56 8.47 15.42
N GLY A 388 -15.37 7.90 15.35
CA GLY A 388 -15.01 6.68 16.04
C GLY A 388 -16.00 5.53 15.84
N ARG A 389 -16.75 5.17 16.91
CA ARG A 389 -17.74 4.07 16.86
C ARG A 389 -18.96 4.41 16.01
N GLU A 390 -19.39 5.68 15.99
CA GLU A 390 -20.53 6.10 15.15
C GLU A 390 -20.20 5.96 13.67
N TRP A 391 -18.98 6.32 13.27
CA TRP A 391 -18.55 6.14 11.90
C TRP A 391 -18.44 4.66 11.51
N ALA A 392 -17.91 3.80 12.41
CA ALA A 392 -17.87 2.35 12.19
C ALA A 392 -19.29 1.78 12.02
N ALA A 393 -20.20 2.13 12.91
CA ALA A 393 -21.61 1.72 12.83
C ALA A 393 -22.29 2.24 11.54
N SER A 394 -21.92 3.42 11.04
CA SER A 394 -22.41 3.96 9.78
C SER A 394 -21.92 3.14 8.57
N CYS A 395 -20.64 2.76 8.55
CA CYS A 395 -20.07 1.91 7.51
C CYS A 395 -20.77 0.53 7.47
N GLU A 396 -20.94 -0.09 8.64
CA GLU A 396 -21.63 -1.38 8.78
C GLU A 396 -23.10 -1.28 8.43
N GLY A 397 -23.78 -0.24 8.91
CA GLY A 397 -25.20 0.03 8.66
C GLY A 397 -25.49 0.23 7.17
N TYR A 398 -24.62 0.95 6.46
CA TYR A 398 -24.77 1.14 5.02
C TYR A 398 -24.70 -0.18 4.23
N VAL A 399 -23.68 -1.00 4.54
CA VAL A 399 -23.57 -2.34 3.89
C VAL A 399 -24.78 -3.20 4.21
N LEU A 400 -25.28 -3.15 5.45
CA LEU A 400 -26.47 -3.89 5.85
C LEU A 400 -27.71 -3.40 5.09
N ALA A 401 -27.88 -2.08 4.96
CA ALA A 401 -29.00 -1.49 4.22
C ALA A 401 -29.02 -1.91 2.74
N ILE A 402 -27.85 -1.95 2.10
CA ILE A 402 -27.71 -2.46 0.73
C ILE A 402 -28.06 -3.95 0.66
N ASN A 403 -27.54 -4.78 1.56
CA ASN A 403 -27.80 -6.22 1.56
C ASN A 403 -29.27 -6.55 1.81
N GLU A 404 -29.92 -5.82 2.70
CA GLU A 404 -31.34 -6.00 3.06
C GLU A 404 -32.32 -5.30 2.12
N ASN A 405 -31.84 -4.70 1.03
CA ASN A 405 -32.66 -3.94 0.06
C ASN A 405 -33.42 -2.75 0.70
N ARG A 406 -32.82 -2.11 1.69
CA ARG A 406 -33.34 -0.87 2.31
C ARG A 406 -32.78 0.39 1.68
N ALA A 407 -31.71 0.27 0.90
CA ALA A 407 -31.08 1.35 0.15
C ALA A 407 -31.06 1.04 -1.35
N CYS A 408 -31.04 2.09 -2.18
CA CYS A 408 -30.93 2.02 -3.63
C CYS A 408 -30.13 3.19 -4.18
N HIS A 409 -29.70 3.12 -5.45
CA HIS A 409 -28.87 4.12 -6.11
C HIS A 409 -29.26 4.32 -7.59
N LEU A 410 -28.72 5.36 -8.22
CA LEU A 410 -29.01 5.73 -9.62
C LEU A 410 -27.98 5.23 -10.65
N ASP A 411 -27.12 4.27 -10.29
CA ASP A 411 -26.08 3.71 -11.16
C ASP A 411 -25.06 4.76 -11.66
N GLN A 412 -24.63 5.61 -10.75
CA GLN A 412 -23.65 6.66 -11.06
C GLN A 412 -22.23 6.10 -11.07
N ASP A 413 -21.45 6.37 -12.12
CA ASP A 413 -20.09 5.84 -12.32
C ASP A 413 -19.16 6.17 -11.16
N TRP A 414 -19.25 7.37 -10.59
CA TRP A 414 -18.44 7.80 -9.44
C TRP A 414 -18.71 6.96 -8.19
N LEU A 415 -19.98 6.70 -7.90
CA LEU A 415 -20.37 5.88 -6.74
C LEU A 415 -20.05 4.41 -6.98
N ASN A 416 -20.30 3.89 -8.18
CA ASN A 416 -19.97 2.53 -8.57
C ASN A 416 -18.45 2.27 -8.43
N THR A 417 -17.63 3.17 -8.96
CA THR A 417 -16.16 3.10 -8.86
C THR A 417 -15.69 3.14 -7.41
N ALA A 418 -16.29 4.00 -6.57
CA ALA A 418 -15.97 4.09 -5.15
C ALA A 418 -16.33 2.82 -4.39
N VAL A 419 -17.49 2.22 -4.67
CA VAL A 419 -17.96 0.95 -4.10
C VAL A 419 -17.05 -0.20 -4.52
N ASP A 420 -16.73 -0.28 -5.80
CA ASP A 420 -15.82 -1.30 -6.34
C ASP A 420 -14.40 -1.21 -5.75
N GLY A 421 -13.94 0.01 -5.50
CA GLY A 421 -12.62 0.29 -4.94
C GLY A 421 -12.51 0.14 -3.43
N ALA A 422 -13.62 0.07 -2.70
CA ALA A 422 -13.65 0.12 -1.25
C ALA A 422 -13.04 -1.12 -0.57
N GLY A 423 -12.34 -0.91 0.53
CA GLY A 423 -11.83 -1.95 1.43
C GLY A 423 -12.34 -1.79 2.86
N LYS A 424 -12.13 -2.81 3.70
CA LYS A 424 -12.42 -2.79 5.14
C LYS A 424 -11.14 -2.67 5.96
N LYS A 425 -11.17 -1.78 6.95
CA LYS A 425 -10.14 -1.66 7.99
C LYS A 425 -10.76 -1.97 9.35
N LEU A 426 -10.30 -3.04 9.99
CA LEU A 426 -10.77 -3.40 11.33
C LEU A 426 -10.40 -2.32 12.36
N ARG A 427 -11.34 -2.00 13.26
CA ARG A 427 -11.15 -1.08 14.36
C ARG A 427 -11.97 -1.51 15.58
N GLY A 428 -11.31 -2.08 16.60
CA GLY A 428 -11.98 -2.72 17.73
C GLY A 428 -12.86 -3.86 17.25
N ASP A 429 -14.11 -3.89 17.69
CA ASP A 429 -15.10 -4.91 17.34
C ASP A 429 -15.83 -4.62 16.00
N GLY A 430 -15.54 -3.49 15.34
CA GLY A 430 -16.15 -3.07 14.08
C GLY A 430 -15.10 -2.80 12.99
N TRP A 431 -15.54 -2.22 11.87
CA TRP A 431 -14.66 -1.85 10.77
C TRP A 431 -15.06 -0.50 10.16
N LEU A 432 -14.12 0.10 9.44
CA LEU A 432 -14.25 1.36 8.69
C LEU A 432 -13.96 1.11 7.22
N TRP A 433 -14.42 2.02 6.35
CA TRP A 433 -13.90 2.10 4.99
C TRP A 433 -12.37 2.29 5.02
N ASP A 434 -11.62 1.41 4.37
CA ASP A 434 -10.15 1.52 4.29
C ASP A 434 -9.75 2.41 3.13
N ARG A 435 -9.45 3.66 3.43
CA ARG A 435 -9.01 4.66 2.45
C ARG A 435 -7.59 4.42 1.95
N LEU A 436 -6.74 3.74 2.74
CA LEU A 436 -5.33 3.52 2.42
C LEU A 436 -5.13 2.39 1.42
N THR A 437 -6.01 1.37 1.47
CA THR A 437 -5.94 0.22 0.57
C THR A 437 -7.01 0.26 -0.52
N ALA A 438 -7.81 1.32 -0.56
CA ALA A 438 -8.79 1.54 -1.62
C ALA A 438 -8.09 1.65 -2.99
N LEU A 439 -8.71 1.05 -4.03
CA LEU A 439 -8.16 1.08 -5.42
C LEU A 439 -8.61 2.32 -6.18
N SER A 440 -9.62 2.99 -5.69
CA SER A 440 -10.18 4.22 -6.25
C SER A 440 -10.38 5.23 -5.14
N ASP A 441 -10.67 6.47 -5.51
CA ASP A 441 -11.16 7.45 -4.55
C ASP A 441 -12.51 7.01 -4.01
N ILE A 442 -12.61 6.84 -2.69
CA ILE A 442 -13.83 6.42 -2.00
C ILE A 442 -14.55 7.59 -1.32
N ALA A 443 -14.16 8.84 -1.59
CA ALA A 443 -14.88 10.01 -1.07
C ALA A 443 -16.37 10.00 -1.44
N PRO A 444 -16.80 9.60 -2.67
CA PRO A 444 -18.22 9.44 -2.97
C PRO A 444 -18.93 8.46 -2.04
N LEU A 445 -18.36 7.28 -1.81
CA LEU A 445 -18.95 6.26 -0.92
C LEU A 445 -19.01 6.73 0.54
N ALA A 446 -17.97 7.41 1.00
CA ALA A 446 -17.94 7.93 2.37
C ALA A 446 -18.95 9.08 2.57
N ALA A 447 -19.11 9.96 1.58
CA ALA A 447 -20.13 10.98 1.59
C ALA A 447 -21.54 10.36 1.66
N VAL A 448 -21.84 9.37 0.82
CA VAL A 448 -23.11 8.63 0.86
C VAL A 448 -23.32 7.93 2.20
N THR A 449 -22.31 7.27 2.74
CA THR A 449 -22.40 6.62 4.05
C THR A 449 -22.81 7.65 5.15
N ALA A 450 -22.28 8.88 5.08
CA ALA A 450 -22.61 9.92 6.02
C ALA A 450 -24.04 10.45 5.87
N SER A 451 -24.49 10.76 4.64
CA SER A 451 -25.87 11.22 4.38
C SER A 451 -26.91 10.14 4.68
N HIS A 452 -26.62 8.89 4.31
CA HIS A 452 -27.50 7.76 4.61
C HIS A 452 -27.69 7.59 6.12
N ARG A 453 -26.61 7.63 6.89
CA ARG A 453 -26.69 7.60 8.37
C ARG A 453 -27.50 8.72 8.94
N ALA A 454 -27.31 9.94 8.44
CA ALA A 454 -28.03 11.11 8.93
C ALA A 454 -29.54 10.99 8.69
N ILE A 455 -29.97 10.54 7.51
CA ILE A 455 -31.39 10.40 7.22
C ILE A 455 -32.03 9.20 7.94
N GLU A 456 -31.31 8.09 8.14
CA GLU A 456 -31.81 6.95 8.92
C GLU A 456 -32.01 7.29 10.40
N SER A 457 -31.17 8.15 10.95
CA SER A 457 -31.23 8.56 12.36
C SER A 457 -32.14 9.76 12.61
N TYR A 458 -32.59 10.43 11.56
CA TYR A 458 -33.48 11.57 11.66
C TYR A 458 -34.88 11.13 12.10
N GLN A 459 -35.38 11.75 13.14
CA GLN A 459 -36.77 11.64 13.58
C GLN A 459 -37.39 13.03 13.43
N PRO A 460 -38.45 13.18 12.58
CA PRO A 460 -39.21 14.41 12.58
C PRO A 460 -39.71 14.70 13.98
N ASP A 461 -39.62 15.94 14.42
CA ASP A 461 -40.21 16.35 15.69
C ASP A 461 -41.69 15.91 15.70
N ASP A 462 -42.05 15.03 16.61
CA ASP A 462 -43.44 14.65 16.82
C ASP A 462 -44.23 15.91 17.12
N VAL A 463 -45.08 16.31 16.19
CA VAL A 463 -46.13 17.32 16.47
C VAL A 463 -46.98 16.71 17.55
N GLN A 464 -46.75 17.10 18.80
CA GLN A 464 -47.62 16.68 19.88
C GLN A 464 -49.07 17.06 19.49
N PRO A 465 -50.02 16.11 19.49
CA PRO A 465 -51.40 16.45 19.18
C PRO A 465 -51.87 17.43 20.23
N PHE A 466 -52.22 18.65 19.83
CA PHE A 466 -52.91 19.61 20.67
C PHE A 466 -54.29 19.01 20.95
N PHE A 467 -54.47 18.44 22.13
CA PHE A 467 -55.80 18.17 22.64
C PHE A 467 -56.41 19.49 23.06
N VAL A 468 -57.35 20.01 22.27
CA VAL A 468 -58.27 21.08 22.67
C VAL A 468 -59.36 20.42 23.51
N TYR A 469 -59.39 20.71 24.80
CA TYR A 469 -60.48 20.34 25.68
C TYR A 469 -61.64 21.38 25.56
#